data_4ab58d59af373f51cd06e38af955b3e8
#
_entry.id   4ab58d59af373f51cd06e38af955b3e8
#
_cell.length_a   1.000
_cell.length_b   1.000
_cell.length_c   1.000
_cell.angle_alpha   90.00
_cell.angle_beta   90.00
_cell.angle_gamma   90.00
#
_symmetry.space_group_name_H-M   'P 1'
#
loop_
_entity.id
_entity.type
_entity.pdbx_description
1 polymer ?
#
loop_
_entity_poly.entity_id
_entity_poly.type
_entity_poly.pdbx_seq_one_letter_code
_entity_poly.pdbx_strand_id
1 'polypeptide(L)'
;MLFFFMNCGPQAEIKSISVKELKVLLSKEKIQLMDVRSPKEIKEGAIKTALFANYYEVDFYEKASQQLDKNKPVYLYCRSGNRSKKAATVLDANGFRVVNVLGGYMQWEKEN
;
A
#
# COMPACT_ATOMS: atom_id res chain seq x y z
N MET A 1 9.48 -0.93 34.48
CA MET A 1 9.33 -0.62 33.91
C MET A 1 8.92 -0.52 32.92
N LEU A 2 8.82 -0.34 32.98
CA LEU A 2 8.53 0.04 32.17
C LEU A 2 8.28 0.14 31.03
N PHE A 3 8.19 0.14 31.06
CA PHE A 3 8.05 0.48 30.03
C PHE A 3 7.51 0.58 29.02
N PHE A 4 7.24 0.54 29.21
CA PHE A 4 6.82 0.91 28.36
C PHE A 4 6.27 1.20 27.46
N PHE A 5 6.15 1.22 27.87
CA PHE A 5 5.79 1.87 27.24
C PHE A 5 5.43 2.11 26.32
N MET A 6 5.67 1.95 26.46
CA MET A 6 5.50 2.50 25.85
C MET A 6 5.03 2.56 24.91
N ASN A 7 4.89 2.15 24.88
CA ASN A 7 4.34 2.53 24.02
C ASN A 7 3.40 2.87 23.50
N CYS A 8 3.16 2.79 23.94
CA CYS A 8 2.04 3.62 23.66
C CYS A 8 2.35 4.94 23.05
N GLY A 9 3.40 5.10 22.61
CA GLY A 9 3.77 6.32 21.93
C GLY A 9 2.99 6.48 20.64
N PRO A 10 3.12 7.59 19.95
CA PRO A 10 2.52 7.76 18.65
C PRO A 10 2.98 6.63 17.76
N GLN A 11 2.08 6.17 16.91
CA GLN A 11 2.42 5.13 15.98
C GLN A 11 3.47 5.63 15.00
N ALA A 12 4.33 4.74 14.57
CA ALA A 12 5.30 5.07 13.55
C ALA A 12 4.56 5.58 12.31
N GLU A 13 5.08 6.60 11.70
CA GLU A 13 4.49 7.13 10.48
C GLU A 13 4.68 6.14 9.35
N ILE A 14 3.65 6.02 8.52
CA ILE A 14 3.72 5.21 7.33
C ILE A 14 4.59 5.95 6.30
N LYS A 15 5.59 5.28 5.79
CA LYS A 15 6.44 5.83 4.73
C LYS A 15 5.63 6.05 3.47
N SER A 16 6.00 7.07 2.72
CA SER A 16 5.29 7.40 1.47
C SER A 16 6.29 7.70 0.36
N ILE A 17 5.84 7.45 -0.87
CA ILE A 17 6.58 7.89 -2.06
C ILE A 17 5.59 8.57 -3.00
N SER A 18 6.11 9.36 -3.92
CA SER A 18 5.31 9.98 -4.96
C SER A 18 5.10 9.01 -6.12
N VAL A 19 4.15 9.33 -7.00
CA VAL A 19 3.96 8.57 -8.24
C VAL A 19 5.20 8.63 -9.11
N LYS A 20 5.89 9.78 -9.14
CA LYS A 20 7.13 9.90 -9.91
C LYS A 20 8.19 8.93 -9.40
N GLU A 21 8.35 8.86 -8.09
CA GLU A 21 9.28 7.92 -7.48
C GLU A 21 8.88 6.48 -7.77
N LEU A 22 7.58 6.19 -7.71
CA LEU A 22 7.08 4.85 -8.03
C LEU A 22 7.43 4.46 -9.47
N LYS A 23 7.26 5.38 -10.43
CA LYS A 23 7.59 5.11 -11.83
C LYS A 23 9.06 4.76 -12.00
N VAL A 24 9.93 5.53 -11.34
CA VAL A 24 11.37 5.26 -11.41
C VAL A 24 11.66 3.87 -10.84
N LEU A 25 11.05 3.56 -9.70
CA LEU A 25 11.27 2.28 -9.05
C LEU A 25 10.82 1.11 -9.93
N LEU A 26 9.63 1.24 -10.52
CA LEU A 26 9.09 0.20 -11.41
C LEU A 26 9.96 -0.03 -12.64
N SER A 27 10.69 1.00 -13.09
CA SER A 27 11.58 0.87 -14.24
C SER A 27 12.87 0.16 -13.90
N LYS A 28 13.22 0.07 -12.61
CA LYS A 28 14.51 -0.49 -12.18
C LYS A 28 14.41 -1.88 -11.59
N GLU A 29 13.29 -2.21 -10.96
CA GLU A 29 13.20 -3.50 -10.28
C GLU A 29 11.75 -3.94 -10.17
N LYS A 30 11.61 -5.23 -9.87
CA LYS A 30 10.31 -5.82 -9.63
C LYS A 30 9.98 -5.62 -8.16
N ILE A 31 8.84 -5.01 -7.88
CA ILE A 31 8.40 -4.72 -6.51
C ILE A 31 7.06 -5.36 -6.24
N GLN A 32 6.70 -5.46 -4.96
CA GLN A 32 5.34 -5.83 -4.57
C GLN A 32 4.49 -4.57 -4.54
N LEU A 33 3.66 -4.40 -5.54
CA LEU A 33 2.75 -3.27 -5.65
C LEU A 33 1.33 -3.80 -5.49
N MET A 34 0.56 -3.24 -4.57
CA MET A 34 -0.80 -3.70 -4.31
C MET A 34 -1.79 -2.56 -4.48
N ASP A 35 -2.80 -2.80 -5.30
CA ASP A 35 -3.94 -1.93 -5.51
C ASP A 35 -5.03 -2.34 -4.52
N VAL A 36 -5.43 -1.43 -3.64
CA VAL A 36 -6.41 -1.75 -2.60
C VAL A 36 -7.78 -1.15 -2.90
N ARG A 37 -8.00 -0.78 -4.16
CA ARG A 37 -9.29 -0.23 -4.60
C ARG A 37 -10.32 -1.34 -4.82
N SER A 38 -11.55 -0.91 -5.10
CA SER A 38 -12.64 -1.84 -5.40
C SER A 38 -12.46 -2.47 -6.78
N PRO A 39 -13.07 -3.64 -7.01
CA PRO A 39 -13.04 -4.27 -8.35
C PRO A 39 -13.59 -3.36 -9.44
N LYS A 40 -14.59 -2.56 -9.14
CA LYS A 40 -15.17 -1.63 -10.11
C LYS A 40 -14.13 -0.61 -10.59
N GLU A 41 -13.36 -0.05 -9.67
CA GLU A 41 -12.30 0.90 -10.00
C GLU A 41 -11.20 0.24 -10.82
N ILE A 42 -10.81 -0.95 -10.42
CA ILE A 42 -9.73 -1.70 -11.09
C ILE A 42 -10.13 -2.04 -12.53
N LYS A 43 -11.40 -2.31 -12.75
CA LYS A 43 -11.91 -2.63 -14.08
C LYS A 43 -11.73 -1.48 -15.06
N GLU A 44 -11.72 -0.25 -14.56
CA GLU A 44 -11.54 0.95 -15.38
C GLU A 44 -10.05 1.23 -15.67
N GLY A 45 -9.16 0.53 -15.00
CA GLY A 45 -7.73 0.67 -15.21
C GLY A 45 -6.96 0.46 -13.93
N ALA A 46 -5.74 -0.05 -14.07
CA ALA A 46 -4.86 -0.31 -12.95
C ALA A 46 -3.40 -0.20 -13.41
N ILE A 47 -2.49 -0.09 -12.47
CA ILE A 47 -1.07 -0.11 -12.79
C ILE A 47 -0.69 -1.55 -13.12
N LYS A 48 0.02 -1.74 -14.22
CA LYS A 48 0.50 -3.06 -14.61
C LYS A 48 1.28 -3.69 -13.46
N THR A 49 1.20 -4.98 -13.33
CA THR A 49 1.90 -5.78 -12.32
C THR A 49 1.36 -5.65 -10.91
N ALA A 50 0.34 -4.81 -10.67
CA ALA A 50 -0.22 -4.68 -9.34
C ALA A 50 -0.97 -5.95 -8.92
N LEU A 51 -0.80 -6.29 -7.65
CA LEU A 51 -1.64 -7.27 -6.97
C LEU A 51 -2.90 -6.56 -6.49
N PHE A 52 -3.96 -7.32 -6.16
CA PHE A 52 -5.23 -6.71 -5.81
C PHE A 52 -5.79 -7.27 -4.52
N ALA A 53 -6.24 -6.39 -3.63
CA ALA A 53 -7.02 -6.76 -2.47
C ALA A 53 -7.87 -5.56 -2.05
N ASN A 54 -9.19 -5.71 -2.09
CA ASN A 54 -10.11 -4.60 -1.82
C ASN A 54 -10.12 -4.26 -0.33
N TYR A 55 -9.67 -3.05 0.00
CA TYR A 55 -9.60 -2.62 1.39
C TYR A 55 -10.96 -2.63 2.09
N TYR A 56 -12.05 -2.44 1.37
CA TYR A 56 -13.37 -2.40 1.97
C TYR A 56 -13.94 -3.76 2.36
N GLU A 57 -13.31 -4.85 1.92
CA GLU A 57 -13.79 -6.18 2.28
C GLU A 57 -13.35 -6.56 3.69
N VAL A 58 -14.24 -7.25 4.40
CA VAL A 58 -13.98 -7.63 5.78
C VAL A 58 -12.76 -8.55 5.91
N ASP A 59 -12.46 -9.33 4.88
CA ASP A 59 -11.32 -10.23 4.86
C ASP A 59 -10.12 -9.66 4.08
N PHE A 60 -10.04 -8.32 4.01
CA PHE A 60 -8.94 -7.66 3.32
C PHE A 60 -7.57 -8.19 3.74
N TYR A 61 -7.32 -8.26 5.04
CA TYR A 61 -5.99 -8.66 5.52
C TYR A 61 -5.63 -10.07 5.06
N GLU A 62 -6.56 -11.00 5.17
CA GLU A 62 -6.30 -12.37 4.76
C GLU A 62 -5.97 -12.47 3.28
N LYS A 63 -6.76 -11.78 2.45
CA LYS A 63 -6.53 -11.79 1.01
C LYS A 63 -5.23 -11.12 0.63
N ALA A 64 -4.92 -9.99 1.27
CA ALA A 64 -3.70 -9.27 0.99
C ALA A 64 -2.47 -10.06 1.42
N SER A 65 -2.47 -10.55 2.66
CA SER A 65 -1.29 -11.21 3.22
C SER A 65 -0.92 -12.50 2.49
N GLN A 66 -1.90 -13.18 1.92
CA GLN A 66 -1.63 -14.41 1.17
C GLN A 66 -0.84 -14.16 -0.11
N GLN A 67 -0.85 -12.93 -0.60
CA GLN A 67 -0.17 -12.57 -1.84
C GLN A 67 1.19 -11.90 -1.61
N LEU A 68 1.53 -11.59 -0.36
CA LEU A 68 2.66 -10.72 -0.05
C LEU A 68 3.75 -11.46 0.71
N ASP A 69 4.99 -10.99 0.49
CA ASP A 69 6.18 -11.50 1.17
C ASP A 69 6.62 -10.45 2.20
N LYS A 70 6.64 -10.84 3.48
CA LYS A 70 7.04 -9.93 4.56
C LYS A 70 8.50 -9.51 4.49
N ASN A 71 9.32 -10.25 3.76
CA ASN A 71 10.74 -9.95 3.65
C ASN A 71 11.04 -8.85 2.64
N LYS A 72 10.03 -8.36 1.94
CA LYS A 72 10.18 -7.33 0.92
C LYS A 72 9.20 -6.20 1.18
N PRO A 73 9.55 -4.95 0.84
CA PRO A 73 8.62 -3.84 0.99
C PRO A 73 7.35 -4.04 0.16
N VAL A 74 6.24 -3.56 0.68
CA VAL A 74 4.96 -3.57 -0.01
C VAL A 74 4.58 -2.13 -0.31
N TYR A 75 4.35 -1.83 -1.58
CA TYR A 75 3.91 -0.50 -2.02
C TYR A 75 2.42 -0.58 -2.27
N LEU A 76 1.66 0.32 -1.65
CA LEU A 76 0.20 0.27 -1.72
C LEU A 76 -0.34 1.56 -2.34
N TYR A 77 -1.32 1.41 -3.22
CA TYR A 77 -2.02 2.58 -3.75
C TYR A 77 -3.52 2.34 -3.79
N CYS A 78 -4.26 3.44 -3.76
CA CYS A 78 -5.69 3.44 -4.01
C CYS A 78 -5.98 4.56 -5.01
N ARG A 79 -7.13 5.19 -4.94
CA ARG A 79 -7.45 6.26 -5.88
C ARG A 79 -6.66 7.54 -5.59
N SER A 80 -6.61 7.96 -4.31
CA SER A 80 -6.01 9.23 -3.92
C SER A 80 -4.99 9.15 -2.79
N GLY A 81 -4.84 7.99 -2.15
CA GLY A 81 -3.86 7.78 -1.09
C GLY A 81 -4.44 7.54 0.30
N ASN A 82 -5.74 7.74 0.51
CA ASN A 82 -6.34 7.60 1.84
C ASN A 82 -6.61 6.16 2.25
N ARG A 83 -7.27 5.38 1.39
CA ARG A 83 -7.54 3.97 1.67
C ARG A 83 -6.24 3.19 1.79
N SER A 84 -5.29 3.49 0.91
CA SER A 84 -4.01 2.78 0.90
C SER A 84 -3.20 3.08 2.16
N LYS A 85 -3.30 4.29 2.71
CA LYS A 85 -2.66 4.60 3.97
C LYS A 85 -3.24 3.77 5.10
N LYS A 86 -4.56 3.61 5.13
CA LYS A 86 -5.23 2.78 6.13
C LYS A 86 -4.87 1.31 5.95
N ALA A 87 -4.85 0.85 4.70
CA ALA A 87 -4.45 -0.52 4.39
C ALA A 87 -3.01 -0.78 4.82
N ALA A 88 -2.12 0.18 4.56
CA ALA A 88 -0.73 0.09 4.97
C ALA A 88 -0.62 -0.03 6.50
N THR A 89 -1.44 0.72 7.23
CA THR A 89 -1.44 0.64 8.69
C THR A 89 -1.81 -0.75 9.18
N VAL A 90 -2.79 -1.38 8.55
CA VAL A 90 -3.19 -2.75 8.89
C VAL A 90 -2.03 -3.73 8.65
N LEU A 91 -1.38 -3.62 7.50
CA LEU A 91 -0.28 -4.51 7.16
C LEU A 91 0.94 -4.26 8.04
N ASP A 92 1.24 -3.00 8.34
CA ASP A 92 2.35 -2.63 9.23
C ASP A 92 2.17 -3.24 10.62
N ALA A 93 0.95 -3.19 11.14
CA ALA A 93 0.63 -3.78 12.46
C ALA A 93 0.85 -5.29 12.47
N ASN A 94 0.90 -5.93 11.31
CA ASN A 94 1.09 -7.37 11.17
C ASN A 94 2.49 -7.74 10.66
N GLY A 95 3.43 -6.81 10.73
CA GLY A 95 4.83 -7.10 10.47
C GLY A 95 5.31 -6.89 9.04
N PHE A 96 4.48 -6.31 8.17
CA PHE A 96 4.90 -5.98 6.82
C PHE A 96 5.61 -4.62 6.80
N ARG A 97 6.57 -4.46 5.91
CA ARG A 97 7.18 -3.16 5.64
C ARG A 97 6.38 -2.51 4.53
N VAL A 98 5.79 -1.36 4.82
CA VAL A 98 4.81 -0.76 3.92
C VAL A 98 5.24 0.62 3.46
N VAL A 99 4.82 0.97 2.24
CA VAL A 99 5.05 2.30 1.67
C VAL A 99 3.75 2.71 0.96
N ASN A 100 3.21 3.86 1.32
CA ASN A 100 2.01 4.38 0.68
C ASN A 100 2.38 5.22 -0.53
N VAL A 101 1.67 5.05 -1.64
CA VAL A 101 1.89 5.86 -2.84
C VAL A 101 0.96 7.07 -2.79
N LEU A 102 1.54 8.25 -2.58
CA LEU A 102 0.79 9.50 -2.50
C LEU A 102 0.16 9.84 -3.84
N GLY A 103 -1.07 10.33 -3.78
CA GLY A 103 -1.79 10.73 -4.99
C GLY A 103 -2.48 9.58 -5.71
N GLY A 104 -2.04 8.35 -5.48
CA GLY A 104 -2.68 7.16 -5.98
C GLY A 104 -2.87 7.09 -7.49
N TYR A 105 -3.88 6.35 -7.90
CA TYR A 105 -4.14 6.13 -9.32
C TYR A 105 -4.52 7.41 -10.05
N MET A 106 -5.17 8.35 -9.38
CA MET A 106 -5.50 9.65 -9.98
C MET A 106 -4.24 10.37 -10.46
N GLN A 107 -3.23 10.41 -9.60
CA GLN A 107 -1.97 11.06 -9.94
C GLN A 107 -1.21 10.25 -11.00
N TRP A 108 -1.26 8.94 -10.90
CA TRP A 108 -0.65 8.06 -11.90
C TRP A 108 -1.18 8.37 -13.30
N GLU A 109 -2.50 8.50 -13.44
CA GLU A 109 -3.11 8.80 -14.73
C GLU A 109 -2.69 10.17 -15.27
N LYS A 110 -2.57 11.16 -14.38
CA LYS A 110 -2.17 12.52 -14.80
C LYS A 110 -0.75 12.56 -15.34
N GLU A 111 0.10 11.67 -14.87
CA GLU A 111 1.52 11.68 -15.23
C GLU A 111 1.86 10.69 -16.33
N ASN A 112 0.89 10.01 -16.84
CA ASN A 112 1.12 9.07 -17.95
C ASN A 112 0.69 9.59 -19.28
#